data_6903424057b383b7ad95c9e97a0b90a3
#
_entry.id   6903424057b383b7ad95c9e97a0b90a3
#
_cell.length_a   1.000
_cell.length_b   1.000
_cell.length_c   1.000
_cell.angle_alpha   90.00
_cell.angle_beta   90.00
_cell.angle_gamma   90.00
#
_symmetry.space_group_name_H-M   'P 1'
#
loop_
_entity.id
_entity.type
_entity.pdbx_description
1 polymer ?
#
loop_
_entity_poly.entity_id
_entity_poly.type
_entity_poly.pdbx_seq_one_letter_code
_entity_poly.pdbx_strand_id
1 'polypeptide(L)'
;MVFFVFFVWLAFSLGGALLNPALGSSAGSRLAEWARTHGASGIVNWVENEWYSHHQPPVGGTVPKGEILVPSAAGITVNSALPHLATPTPILPFASPAIPGEGQWSPVGRRVDGIPAIYETTLRPDKTHTSYVVGVAWMDTKLLRARLYSGSWIPGGGPYPYTAPVRPSAARTLVAAFNAGFLMNNANGGYYTNGKEELPLRTGAASFVTYKDGSSNIISWPYGRKVPSNVVSVRQNLDLLVQNGHQASGLRANDTTKWGATLGNAVYVWRSGLGITADGALVYVAGPGLNITDLANLLVRAGAVRAMELDINTDWVNFVTYSPSSSNGLASPSNGNLLLSGMTGTTGRYFASWWTRDFITMSASTSSTTTTTSSTTTSTTSTTTSTPSSTSVGNQ
;
A
#
# COMPACT_ATOMS: atom_id res chain seq x y z
N MET A 1 -19.73 47.51 -5.96
CA MET A 1 -20.26 46.51 -5.04
C MET A 1 -19.92 45.06 -5.49
N VAL A 2 -20.19 44.64 -6.71
CA VAL A 2 -19.93 43.29 -7.23
C VAL A 2 -18.44 42.90 -7.12
N PHE A 3 -17.52 43.75 -7.54
CA PHE A 3 -16.08 43.51 -7.45
C PHE A 3 -15.59 43.34 -6.01
N PHE A 4 -16.11 44.10 -5.06
CA PHE A 4 -15.75 44.00 -3.65
C PHE A 4 -16.18 42.63 -3.07
N VAL A 5 -17.42 42.21 -3.35
CA VAL A 5 -17.93 40.89 -2.92
C VAL A 5 -17.09 39.76 -3.53
N PHE A 6 -16.71 39.87 -4.81
CA PHE A 6 -15.85 38.89 -5.47
C PHE A 6 -14.46 38.79 -4.80
N PHE A 7 -13.80 39.90 -4.50
CA PHE A 7 -12.50 39.89 -3.83
C PHE A 7 -12.57 39.36 -2.40
N VAL A 8 -13.62 39.69 -1.68
CA VAL A 8 -13.86 39.12 -0.33
C VAL A 8 -14.06 37.62 -0.41
N TRP A 9 -14.91 37.13 -1.31
CA TRP A 9 -15.10 35.71 -1.54
C TRP A 9 -13.78 35.02 -1.93
N LEU A 10 -13.02 35.58 -2.86
CA LEU A 10 -11.73 35.08 -3.30
C LEU A 10 -10.75 34.96 -2.13
N ALA A 11 -10.64 35.99 -1.30
CA ALA A 11 -9.76 35.99 -0.12
C ALA A 11 -10.14 34.90 0.90
N PHE A 12 -11.43 34.73 1.19
CA PHE A 12 -11.90 33.67 2.08
C PHE A 12 -11.70 32.28 1.48
N SER A 13 -12.00 32.08 0.20
CA SER A 13 -11.82 30.82 -0.51
C SER A 13 -10.34 30.41 -0.55
N LEU A 14 -9.46 31.33 -0.94
CA LEU A 14 -8.01 31.10 -0.99
C LEU A 14 -7.43 30.91 0.42
N GLY A 15 -7.81 31.76 1.38
CA GLY A 15 -7.36 31.63 2.76
C GLY A 15 -7.76 30.29 3.37
N GLY A 16 -9.00 29.86 3.16
CA GLY A 16 -9.48 28.55 3.57
C GLY A 16 -8.70 27.41 2.93
N ALA A 17 -8.38 27.51 1.64
CA ALA A 17 -7.58 26.52 0.92
C ALA A 17 -6.15 26.44 1.44
N LEU A 18 -5.48 27.56 1.66
CA LEU A 18 -4.10 27.62 2.16
C LEU A 18 -3.98 27.04 3.59
N LEU A 19 -5.03 27.14 4.37
CA LEU A 19 -5.09 26.55 5.72
C LEU A 19 -5.53 25.08 5.73
N ASN A 20 -6.01 24.53 4.60
CA ASN A 20 -6.52 23.17 4.53
C ASN A 20 -5.42 22.17 4.14
N PRO A 21 -4.89 21.38 5.09
CA PRO A 21 -3.84 20.39 4.79
C PRO A 21 -4.31 19.25 3.86
N ALA A 22 -5.63 19.13 3.65
CA ALA A 22 -6.20 18.16 2.73
C ALA A 22 -5.94 18.47 1.25
N LEU A 23 -5.56 19.70 0.93
CA LEU A 23 -5.26 20.14 -0.44
C LEU A 23 -3.77 19.97 -0.81
N GLY A 24 -2.91 19.66 0.15
CA GLY A 24 -1.49 19.43 -0.10
C GLY A 24 -0.62 19.61 1.14
N SER A 25 0.63 19.16 1.06
CA SER A 25 1.59 19.22 2.16
C SER A 25 2.19 20.63 2.36
N SER A 26 2.25 21.44 1.30
CA SER A 26 2.82 22.77 1.30
C SER A 26 1.78 23.84 0.92
N ALA A 27 2.04 25.11 1.25
CA ALA A 27 1.21 26.22 0.81
C ALA A 27 1.16 26.31 -0.73
N GLY A 28 2.26 26.01 -1.41
CA GLY A 28 2.33 25.97 -2.87
C GLY A 28 1.43 24.91 -3.49
N SER A 29 1.45 23.69 -2.97
CA SER A 29 0.57 22.60 -3.44
C SER A 29 -0.90 22.90 -3.17
N ARG A 30 -1.22 23.50 -2.02
CA ARG A 30 -2.59 23.93 -1.69
C ARG A 30 -3.09 25.05 -2.61
N LEU A 31 -2.22 26.00 -2.94
CA LEU A 31 -2.52 27.04 -3.92
C LEU A 31 -2.77 26.46 -5.32
N ALA A 32 -1.91 25.54 -5.75
CA ALA A 32 -2.04 24.88 -7.05
C ALA A 32 -3.36 24.10 -7.16
N GLU A 33 -3.71 23.33 -6.12
CA GLU A 33 -4.96 22.58 -6.09
C GLU A 33 -6.19 23.49 -6.03
N TRP A 34 -6.13 24.58 -5.26
CA TRP A 34 -7.17 25.60 -5.25
C TRP A 34 -7.34 26.24 -6.63
N ALA A 35 -6.25 26.63 -7.28
CA ALA A 35 -6.27 27.24 -8.61
C ALA A 35 -6.86 26.29 -9.67
N ARG A 36 -6.54 25.00 -9.61
CA ARG A 36 -7.13 23.99 -10.51
C ARG A 36 -8.64 23.89 -10.35
N THR A 37 -9.12 23.87 -9.12
CA THR A 37 -10.57 23.77 -8.83
C THR A 37 -11.33 25.03 -9.19
N HIS A 38 -10.64 26.17 -9.38
CA HIS A 38 -11.21 27.47 -9.76
C HIS A 38 -10.95 27.85 -11.24
N GLY A 39 -10.64 26.86 -12.09
CA GLY A 39 -10.52 27.04 -13.53
C GLY A 39 -9.17 27.54 -14.04
N ALA A 40 -8.17 27.66 -13.15
CA ALA A 40 -6.82 28.09 -13.53
C ALA A 40 -5.87 26.93 -13.83
N SER A 41 -6.39 25.74 -14.12
CA SER A 41 -5.58 24.53 -14.43
C SER A 41 -4.53 24.78 -15.50
N GLY A 42 -4.84 25.55 -16.55
CA GLY A 42 -3.88 25.86 -17.61
C GLY A 42 -2.67 26.66 -17.13
N ILE A 43 -2.87 27.62 -16.23
CA ILE A 43 -1.78 28.44 -15.66
C ILE A 43 -0.93 27.58 -14.72
N VAL A 44 -1.57 26.79 -13.84
CA VAL A 44 -0.83 25.89 -12.93
C VAL A 44 0.01 24.91 -13.73
N ASN A 45 -0.58 24.27 -14.74
CA ASN A 45 0.14 23.32 -15.59
C ASN A 45 1.31 23.98 -16.35
N TRP A 46 1.16 25.24 -16.78
CA TRP A 46 2.24 25.97 -17.43
C TRP A 46 3.40 26.27 -16.48
N VAL A 47 3.12 26.77 -15.27
CA VAL A 47 4.16 27.05 -14.25
C VAL A 47 4.90 25.78 -13.86
N GLU A 48 4.18 24.72 -13.64
CA GLU A 48 4.76 23.41 -13.27
C GLU A 48 5.56 22.81 -14.44
N ASN A 49 5.10 22.96 -15.69
CA ASN A 49 5.84 22.53 -16.88
C ASN A 49 7.18 23.23 -16.99
N GLU A 50 7.18 24.54 -16.81
CA GLU A 50 8.41 25.33 -16.82
C GLU A 50 9.35 24.90 -15.70
N TRP A 51 8.82 24.70 -14.50
CA TRP A 51 9.62 24.27 -13.36
C TRP A 51 10.24 22.87 -13.60
N TYR A 52 9.45 21.87 -14.01
CA TYR A 52 9.92 20.51 -14.25
C TYR A 52 10.87 20.40 -15.46
N SER A 53 10.71 21.24 -16.50
CA SER A 53 11.61 21.25 -17.63
C SER A 53 13.04 21.64 -17.25
N HIS A 54 13.19 22.48 -16.22
CA HIS A 54 14.45 22.91 -15.66
C HIS A 54 14.98 22.04 -14.51
N HIS A 55 14.18 21.11 -14.01
CA HIS A 55 14.50 20.24 -12.86
C HIS A 55 14.44 18.75 -13.24
N GLN A 56 15.00 18.41 -14.42
CA GLN A 56 15.17 17.02 -14.80
C GLN A 56 16.16 16.32 -13.85
N PRO A 57 15.97 15.00 -13.57
CA PRO A 57 16.92 14.26 -12.75
C PRO A 57 18.33 14.36 -13.33
N PRO A 58 19.35 14.68 -12.52
CA PRO A 58 20.72 14.72 -12.99
C PRO A 58 21.18 13.33 -13.42
N VAL A 59 21.94 13.29 -14.50
CA VAL A 59 22.63 12.08 -14.97
C VAL A 59 23.85 11.86 -14.08
N GLY A 60 24.03 10.63 -13.58
CA GLY A 60 25.12 10.28 -12.67
C GLY A 60 24.90 10.78 -11.24
N GLY A 61 25.99 11.10 -10.57
CA GLY A 61 25.98 11.56 -9.19
C GLY A 61 26.09 10.43 -8.16
N THR A 62 26.25 10.84 -6.91
CA THR A 62 26.37 9.93 -5.76
C THR A 62 25.14 9.98 -4.89
N VAL A 63 24.75 8.83 -4.37
CA VAL A 63 23.66 8.72 -3.40
C VAL A 63 24.03 9.50 -2.12
N PRO A 64 23.12 10.31 -1.56
CA PRO A 64 23.35 10.93 -0.26
C PRO A 64 23.64 9.88 0.82
N LYS A 65 24.52 10.24 1.76
CA LYS A 65 24.91 9.34 2.84
C LYS A 65 23.71 8.95 3.70
N GLY A 66 23.52 7.65 3.92
CA GLY A 66 22.45 7.11 4.77
C GLY A 66 21.15 6.76 4.04
N GLU A 67 21.03 7.07 2.76
CA GLU A 67 19.83 6.73 1.97
C GLU A 67 19.77 5.25 1.56
N ILE A 68 20.90 4.55 1.46
CA ILE A 68 20.91 3.10 1.25
C ILE A 68 20.81 2.41 2.62
N LEU A 69 19.75 1.61 2.78
CA LEU A 69 19.55 0.80 3.97
C LEU A 69 20.63 -0.30 4.03
N VAL A 70 21.40 -0.32 5.10
CA VAL A 70 22.35 -1.40 5.36
C VAL A 70 21.70 -2.38 6.32
N PRO A 71 21.47 -3.65 5.92
CA PRO A 71 20.83 -4.63 6.80
C PRO A 71 21.63 -4.83 8.10
N SER A 72 20.93 -4.87 9.21
CA SER A 72 21.51 -5.32 10.46
C SER A 72 21.80 -6.82 10.39
N ALA A 73 23.01 -7.23 10.80
CA ALA A 73 23.45 -8.63 10.80
C ALA A 73 22.76 -9.51 11.86
N ALA A 74 21.74 -9.01 12.53
CA ALA A 74 20.98 -9.79 13.51
C ALA A 74 20.24 -10.94 12.82
N GLY A 75 20.81 -12.10 12.87
CA GLY A 75 20.18 -13.35 12.43
C GLY A 75 18.86 -13.54 13.15
N ILE A 76 17.76 -13.59 12.37
CA ILE A 76 16.43 -13.80 12.91
C ILE A 76 16.17 -15.30 12.87
N THR A 77 16.33 -15.97 14.01
CA THR A 77 15.81 -17.33 14.14
C THR A 77 14.31 -17.21 14.39
N VAL A 78 13.52 -17.54 13.37
CA VAL A 78 12.05 -17.59 13.50
C VAL A 78 11.68 -19.00 13.93
N ASN A 79 11.17 -19.14 15.13
CA ASN A 79 10.63 -20.40 15.65
C ASN A 79 9.11 -20.27 15.84
N SER A 80 8.39 -20.13 14.73
CA SER A 80 6.93 -20.01 14.73
C SER A 80 6.31 -21.04 13.78
N ALA A 81 5.19 -21.63 14.22
CA ALA A 81 4.40 -22.56 13.43
C ALA A 81 3.41 -21.86 12.47
N LEU A 82 3.38 -20.54 12.46
CA LEU A 82 2.47 -19.81 11.56
C LEU A 82 2.91 -19.97 10.10
N PRO A 83 1.98 -20.27 9.19
CA PRO A 83 2.27 -20.22 7.76
C PRO A 83 2.72 -18.82 7.35
N HIS A 84 3.87 -18.71 6.73
CA HIS A 84 4.43 -17.48 6.19
C HIS A 84 5.13 -17.73 4.84
N LEU A 85 5.37 -16.68 4.08
CA LEU A 85 6.12 -16.76 2.83
C LEU A 85 7.63 -16.83 3.11
N ALA A 86 8.37 -17.36 2.15
CA ALA A 86 9.82 -17.30 2.21
C ALA A 86 10.33 -15.86 2.16
N THR A 87 11.40 -15.55 2.88
CA THR A 87 12.05 -14.25 2.83
C THR A 87 12.43 -13.91 1.39
N PRO A 88 12.17 -12.66 0.91
CA PRO A 88 12.46 -12.30 -0.46
C PRO A 88 13.97 -12.37 -0.77
N THR A 89 14.31 -12.79 -1.98
CA THR A 89 15.70 -12.77 -2.46
C THR A 89 16.17 -11.34 -2.70
N PRO A 90 17.47 -11.01 -2.44
CA PRO A 90 17.99 -9.69 -2.71
C PRO A 90 17.75 -9.22 -4.16
N ILE A 91 17.46 -7.94 -4.32
CA ILE A 91 17.30 -7.32 -5.64
C ILE A 91 18.69 -6.95 -6.18
N LEU A 92 19.02 -7.42 -7.38
CA LEU A 92 20.27 -7.06 -8.03
C LEU A 92 20.27 -5.58 -8.40
N PRO A 93 21.29 -4.79 -7.99
CA PRO A 93 21.41 -3.38 -8.35
C PRO A 93 21.42 -3.15 -9.86
N PHE A 94 20.87 -2.04 -10.32
CA PHE A 94 20.91 -1.62 -11.73
C PHE A 94 22.25 -1.02 -12.11
N ALA A 95 22.86 -0.26 -11.20
CA ALA A 95 24.10 0.46 -11.45
C ALA A 95 25.32 -0.26 -10.83
N SER A 96 26.46 -0.12 -11.47
CA SER A 96 27.73 -0.68 -11.02
C SER A 96 28.74 0.45 -10.72
N PRO A 97 29.58 0.31 -9.69
CA PRO A 97 29.57 -0.74 -8.68
C PRO A 97 28.33 -0.65 -7.78
N ALA A 98 27.93 -1.78 -7.19
CA ALA A 98 26.86 -1.79 -6.19
C ALA A 98 27.30 -1.04 -4.93
N ILE A 99 26.36 -0.32 -4.30
CA ILE A 99 26.60 0.32 -3.00
C ILE A 99 26.31 -0.71 -1.90
N PRO A 100 27.12 -0.78 -0.83
CA PRO A 100 26.87 -1.69 0.29
C PRO A 100 25.44 -1.52 0.84
N GLY A 101 24.68 -2.63 0.94
CA GLY A 101 23.27 -2.64 1.37
C GLY A 101 22.26 -2.48 0.23
N GLU A 102 22.67 -2.00 -0.95
CA GLU A 102 21.77 -1.80 -2.09
C GLU A 102 21.08 -3.10 -2.52
N GLY A 103 19.75 -3.10 -2.51
CA GLY A 103 18.93 -4.27 -2.85
C GLY A 103 18.87 -5.36 -1.77
N GLN A 104 19.51 -5.16 -0.60
CA GLN A 104 19.47 -6.11 0.51
C GLN A 104 18.27 -5.81 1.41
N TRP A 105 17.57 -6.85 1.83
CA TRP A 105 16.35 -6.72 2.61
C TRP A 105 16.60 -6.57 4.12
N SER A 106 15.90 -5.64 4.74
CA SER A 106 15.87 -5.42 6.18
C SER A 106 14.46 -5.64 6.72
N PRO A 107 14.27 -6.44 7.77
CA PRO A 107 12.97 -6.60 8.40
C PRO A 107 12.56 -5.32 9.14
N VAL A 108 11.31 -4.88 8.95
CA VAL A 108 10.78 -3.64 9.50
C VAL A 108 9.36 -3.82 10.05
N GLY A 109 8.90 -2.83 10.79
CA GLY A 109 7.55 -2.80 11.32
C GLY A 109 7.30 -3.82 12.44
N ARG A 110 6.03 -3.91 12.85
CA ARG A 110 5.56 -4.88 13.84
C ARG A 110 5.79 -6.31 13.33
N ARG A 111 6.29 -7.17 14.19
CA ARG A 111 6.33 -8.61 13.96
C ARG A 111 4.97 -9.25 14.25
N VAL A 112 4.64 -10.30 13.52
CA VAL A 112 3.45 -11.14 13.74
C VAL A 112 3.92 -12.46 14.36
N ASP A 113 3.57 -12.71 15.59
CA ASP A 113 4.05 -13.86 16.39
C ASP A 113 5.59 -14.06 16.31
N GLY A 114 6.33 -12.94 16.38
CA GLY A 114 7.78 -12.94 16.29
C GLY A 114 8.35 -12.98 14.86
N ILE A 115 7.52 -13.24 13.84
CA ILE A 115 7.93 -13.30 12.43
C ILE A 115 7.91 -11.90 11.83
N PRO A 116 8.98 -11.45 11.14
CA PRO A 116 8.94 -10.25 10.31
C PRO A 116 7.92 -10.42 9.18
N ALA A 117 6.97 -9.51 9.09
CA ALA A 117 5.92 -9.56 8.07
C ALA A 117 6.17 -8.59 6.92
N ILE A 118 7.09 -7.64 7.09
CA ILE A 118 7.51 -6.67 6.08
C ILE A 118 9.03 -6.61 6.04
N TYR A 119 9.56 -6.54 4.82
CA TYR A 119 10.97 -6.29 4.55
C TYR A 119 11.08 -5.09 3.62
N GLU A 120 12.02 -4.19 3.92
CA GLU A 120 12.31 -3.02 3.10
C GLU A 120 13.73 -3.10 2.55
N THR A 121 13.93 -2.52 1.37
CA THR A 121 15.24 -2.29 0.78
C THR A 121 15.23 -0.99 0.00
N THR A 122 16.42 -0.46 -0.23
CA THR A 122 16.62 0.72 -1.07
C THR A 122 17.66 0.42 -2.14
N LEU A 123 17.48 1.02 -3.31
CA LEU A 123 18.41 0.89 -4.43
C LEU A 123 18.32 2.09 -5.37
N ARG A 124 19.33 2.24 -6.22
CA ARG A 124 19.28 3.24 -7.30
C ARG A 124 18.26 2.82 -8.36
N PRO A 125 17.48 3.75 -8.95
CA PRO A 125 16.37 3.42 -9.85
C PRO A 125 16.81 2.79 -11.17
N ASP A 126 17.95 3.21 -11.70
CA ASP A 126 18.47 2.79 -12.99
C ASP A 126 20.01 3.00 -13.07
N LYS A 127 20.59 2.81 -14.26
CA LYS A 127 22.03 2.97 -14.52
C LYS A 127 22.46 4.43 -14.74
N THR A 128 21.48 5.32 -14.98
CA THR A 128 21.73 6.69 -15.44
C THR A 128 21.57 7.70 -14.30
N HIS A 129 20.52 7.57 -13.49
CA HIS A 129 20.14 8.51 -12.43
C HIS A 129 20.65 8.02 -11.06
N THR A 130 21.98 7.84 -10.96
CA THR A 130 22.62 7.15 -9.84
C THR A 130 22.67 7.93 -8.52
N SER A 131 22.23 9.18 -8.50
CA SER A 131 22.08 9.99 -7.29
C SER A 131 20.73 9.84 -6.60
N TYR A 132 19.73 9.24 -7.26
CA TYR A 132 18.44 8.95 -6.68
C TYR A 132 18.38 7.59 -6.00
N VAL A 133 17.47 7.49 -5.01
CA VAL A 133 17.19 6.24 -4.31
C VAL A 133 15.70 5.98 -4.34
N VAL A 134 15.34 4.73 -4.59
CA VAL A 134 13.97 4.21 -4.50
C VAL A 134 13.86 3.23 -3.36
N GLY A 135 12.71 3.21 -2.72
CA GLY A 135 12.37 2.25 -1.69
C GLY A 135 11.48 1.14 -2.22
N VAL A 136 11.71 -0.06 -1.74
CA VAL A 136 10.88 -1.24 -2.01
C VAL A 136 10.49 -1.87 -0.70
N ALA A 137 9.18 -2.12 -0.51
CA ALA A 137 8.66 -2.87 0.62
C ALA A 137 8.00 -4.16 0.12
N TRP A 138 8.44 -5.29 0.66
CA TRP A 138 7.86 -6.61 0.44
C TRP A 138 7.01 -7.01 1.66
N MET A 139 5.78 -7.48 1.44
CA MET A 139 4.79 -7.72 2.49
C MET A 139 4.23 -9.14 2.40
N ASP A 140 4.39 -9.90 3.47
CA ASP A 140 3.90 -11.28 3.60
C ASP A 140 2.37 -11.30 3.77
N THR A 141 1.66 -11.70 2.74
CA THR A 141 0.18 -11.80 2.75
C THR A 141 -0.37 -13.03 3.49
N LYS A 142 0.48 -13.94 3.93
CA LYS A 142 0.08 -15.01 4.86
C LYS A 142 -0.02 -14.47 6.29
N LEU A 143 0.84 -13.53 6.65
CA LEU A 143 0.89 -12.88 7.95
C LEU A 143 0.06 -11.60 8.01
N LEU A 144 -0.21 -10.97 6.87
CA LEU A 144 -0.87 -9.67 6.78
C LEU A 144 -2.17 -9.74 5.98
N ARG A 145 -3.11 -8.89 6.37
CA ARG A 145 -4.37 -8.65 5.66
C ARG A 145 -4.40 -7.22 5.14
N ALA A 146 -4.60 -7.09 3.85
CA ALA A 146 -4.78 -5.79 3.21
C ALA A 146 -6.22 -5.30 3.36
N ARG A 147 -6.39 -3.99 3.54
CA ARG A 147 -7.70 -3.35 3.58
C ARG A 147 -7.67 -1.99 2.90
N LEU A 148 -8.63 -1.77 2.01
CA LEU A 148 -8.84 -0.46 1.38
C LEU A 148 -9.62 0.45 2.33
N TYR A 149 -9.08 1.62 2.59
CA TYR A 149 -9.70 2.72 3.33
C TYR A 149 -10.10 3.82 2.35
N SER A 150 -11.32 4.28 2.43
CA SER A 150 -11.76 5.48 1.73
C SER A 150 -11.26 6.72 2.48
N GLY A 151 -10.81 7.73 1.76
CA GLY A 151 -10.54 9.04 2.36
C GLY A 151 -11.83 9.81 2.64
N SER A 152 -11.72 10.96 3.26
CA SER A 152 -12.88 11.83 3.51
C SER A 152 -13.46 12.43 2.23
N TRP A 153 -12.71 12.42 1.14
CA TRP A 153 -13.10 12.98 -0.16
C TRP A 153 -13.00 11.98 -1.32
N ILE A 154 -12.02 11.09 -1.31
CA ILE A 154 -11.82 10.10 -2.37
C ILE A 154 -12.22 8.72 -1.84
N PRO A 155 -13.13 8.01 -2.52
CA PRO A 155 -13.66 8.23 -3.89
C PRO A 155 -14.79 9.24 -3.99
N GLY A 156 -15.25 9.84 -2.92
CA GLY A 156 -16.52 10.55 -2.79
C GLY A 156 -17.62 9.62 -2.28
N GLY A 157 -18.84 10.13 -2.09
CA GLY A 157 -19.96 9.35 -1.57
C GLY A 157 -19.80 8.99 -0.08
N GLY A 158 -20.17 7.79 0.30
CA GLY A 158 -20.17 7.31 1.67
C GLY A 158 -21.58 7.15 2.25
N PRO A 159 -21.72 6.85 3.54
CA PRO A 159 -20.62 6.57 4.48
C PRO A 159 -19.91 5.24 4.21
N TYR A 160 -18.64 5.15 4.66
CA TYR A 160 -17.82 3.96 4.52
C TYR A 160 -17.48 3.33 5.86
N PRO A 161 -17.36 2.00 5.96
CA PRO A 161 -16.98 1.34 7.21
C PRO A 161 -15.51 1.59 7.59
N TYR A 162 -14.66 1.85 6.59
CA TYR A 162 -13.24 2.11 6.77
C TYR A 162 -12.86 3.42 6.12
N THR A 163 -12.59 4.42 6.96
CA THR A 163 -12.15 5.76 6.56
C THR A 163 -11.06 6.25 7.51
N ALA A 164 -10.34 7.31 7.09
CA ALA A 164 -9.49 8.07 8.01
C ALA A 164 -10.35 8.76 9.10
N PRO A 165 -9.81 8.87 10.32
CA PRO A 165 -8.55 8.36 10.81
C PRO A 165 -8.57 6.84 11.08
N VAL A 166 -7.40 6.18 11.01
CA VAL A 166 -7.29 4.80 11.49
C VAL A 166 -7.70 4.77 12.96
N ARG A 167 -8.75 3.99 13.27
CA ARG A 167 -9.31 3.92 14.62
C ARG A 167 -8.40 3.12 15.56
N PRO A 168 -8.43 3.37 16.89
CA PRO A 168 -7.62 2.65 17.85
C PRO A 168 -7.75 1.12 17.78
N SER A 169 -8.94 0.61 17.47
CA SER A 169 -9.17 -0.83 17.29
C SER A 169 -8.38 -1.40 16.12
N ALA A 170 -8.28 -0.67 14.99
CA ALA A 170 -7.49 -1.07 13.83
C ALA A 170 -5.98 -0.87 14.07
N ALA A 171 -5.60 0.16 14.82
CA ALA A 171 -4.21 0.44 15.17
C ALA A 171 -3.54 -0.67 16.01
N ARG A 172 -4.33 -1.51 16.69
CA ARG A 172 -3.80 -2.68 17.45
C ARG A 172 -3.07 -3.69 16.56
N THR A 173 -3.52 -3.86 15.34
CA THR A 173 -2.97 -4.84 14.41
C THR A 173 -2.26 -4.21 13.22
N LEU A 174 -2.30 -2.89 13.08
CA LEU A 174 -1.70 -2.18 11.96
C LEU A 174 -0.17 -2.38 11.94
N VAL A 175 0.35 -2.77 10.78
CA VAL A 175 1.79 -2.97 10.52
C VAL A 175 2.31 -1.93 9.54
N ALA A 176 1.54 -1.64 8.47
CA ALA A 176 1.87 -0.59 7.52
C ALA A 176 0.63 0.07 6.93
N ALA A 177 0.81 1.27 6.37
CA ALA A 177 -0.18 1.94 5.55
C ALA A 177 0.51 2.72 4.42
N PHE A 178 -0.15 2.78 3.25
CA PHE A 178 0.41 3.44 2.06
C PHE A 178 -0.70 3.99 1.17
N ASN A 179 -0.33 4.93 0.30
CA ASN A 179 -1.27 5.57 -0.62
C ASN A 179 -1.92 4.58 -1.59
N ALA A 180 -3.14 4.87 -2.01
CA ALA A 180 -3.79 4.22 -3.13
C ALA A 180 -3.50 4.96 -4.46
N GLY A 181 -4.40 4.89 -5.43
CA GLY A 181 -4.19 5.41 -6.77
C GLY A 181 -4.54 6.89 -6.95
N PHE A 182 -4.64 7.31 -8.18
CA PHE A 182 -4.96 8.67 -8.59
C PHE A 182 -6.33 9.15 -8.11
N LEU A 183 -6.58 10.46 -8.24
CA LEU A 183 -7.93 11.00 -8.21
C LEU A 183 -8.82 10.19 -9.16
N MET A 184 -10.06 9.95 -8.76
CA MET A 184 -10.94 9.03 -9.50
C MET A 184 -11.21 9.47 -10.95
N ASN A 185 -11.21 10.79 -11.22
CA ASN A 185 -11.33 11.34 -12.55
C ASN A 185 -10.11 11.05 -13.46
N ASN A 186 -8.96 10.77 -12.87
CA ASN A 186 -7.70 10.48 -13.57
C ASN A 186 -7.34 8.99 -13.54
N ALA A 187 -7.95 8.22 -12.64
CA ALA A 187 -7.69 6.80 -12.46
C ALA A 187 -8.11 5.92 -13.64
N ASN A 188 -8.93 6.42 -14.54
CA ASN A 188 -9.52 5.66 -15.65
C ASN A 188 -10.04 4.29 -15.19
N GLY A 189 -10.76 4.26 -14.08
CA GLY A 189 -11.25 3.05 -13.44
C GLY A 189 -12.23 3.36 -12.31
N GLY A 190 -12.82 2.32 -11.75
CA GLY A 190 -13.86 2.41 -10.75
C GLY A 190 -13.39 2.15 -9.32
N TYR A 191 -14.37 2.19 -8.42
CA TYR A 191 -14.19 1.97 -6.99
C TYR A 191 -15.38 1.19 -6.43
N TYR A 192 -15.09 0.07 -5.79
CA TYR A 192 -16.07 -0.77 -5.11
C TYR A 192 -15.58 -1.10 -3.71
N THR A 193 -16.45 -0.99 -2.72
CA THR A 193 -16.12 -1.38 -1.35
C THR A 193 -17.35 -1.83 -0.58
N ASN A 194 -17.23 -2.95 0.13
CA ASN A 194 -18.22 -3.47 1.06
C ASN A 194 -19.67 -3.53 0.50
N GLY A 195 -19.83 -4.01 -0.72
CA GLY A 195 -21.14 -4.17 -1.37
C GLY A 195 -21.63 -2.97 -2.16
N LYS A 196 -20.87 -1.85 -2.17
CA LYS A 196 -21.23 -0.61 -2.85
C LYS A 196 -20.27 -0.28 -3.99
N GLU A 197 -20.80 -0.13 -5.21
CA GLU A 197 -20.08 0.44 -6.35
C GLU A 197 -20.22 1.97 -6.28
N GLU A 198 -19.15 2.64 -5.86
CA GLU A 198 -19.12 4.11 -5.81
C GLU A 198 -18.87 4.72 -7.18
N LEU A 199 -18.01 4.07 -7.95
CA LEU A 199 -17.72 4.43 -9.33
C LEU A 199 -17.65 3.17 -10.18
N PRO A 200 -18.20 3.21 -11.42
CA PRO A 200 -18.30 2.04 -12.28
C PRO A 200 -16.95 1.36 -12.53
N LEU A 201 -16.90 0.05 -12.29
CA LEU A 201 -15.72 -0.75 -12.59
C LEU A 201 -15.56 -0.92 -14.10
N ARG A 202 -14.32 -0.75 -14.58
CA ARG A 202 -13.94 -0.88 -15.99
C ARG A 202 -13.27 -2.23 -16.25
N THR A 203 -13.73 -2.94 -17.27
CA THR A 203 -13.05 -4.14 -17.78
C THR A 203 -11.65 -3.79 -18.30
N GLY A 204 -10.67 -4.62 -18.00
CA GLY A 204 -9.27 -4.42 -18.40
C GLY A 204 -8.47 -3.51 -17.47
N ALA A 205 -9.12 -2.73 -16.60
CA ALA A 205 -8.38 -1.86 -15.67
C ALA A 205 -7.55 -2.66 -14.67
N ALA A 206 -6.36 -2.16 -14.38
CA ALA A 206 -5.56 -2.66 -13.28
C ALA A 206 -6.30 -2.44 -11.96
N SER A 207 -6.44 -3.50 -11.19
CA SER A 207 -7.31 -3.55 -10.03
C SER A 207 -6.62 -4.19 -8.85
N PHE A 208 -6.51 -3.44 -7.76
CA PHE A 208 -6.22 -4.01 -6.44
C PHE A 208 -7.53 -4.52 -5.85
N VAL A 209 -7.58 -5.82 -5.54
CA VAL A 209 -8.78 -6.51 -5.06
C VAL A 209 -8.52 -7.14 -3.71
N THR A 210 -9.46 -6.98 -2.78
CA THR A 210 -9.46 -7.70 -1.50
C THR A 210 -10.65 -8.64 -1.43
N TYR A 211 -10.47 -9.79 -0.80
CA TYR A 211 -11.47 -10.86 -0.73
C TYR A 211 -11.93 -11.15 0.70
N LYS A 212 -13.07 -11.82 0.84
CA LYS A 212 -13.68 -12.19 2.13
C LYS A 212 -12.83 -13.12 2.97
N ASP A 213 -12.00 -13.96 2.35
CA ASP A 213 -11.04 -14.83 3.02
C ASP A 213 -9.82 -14.05 3.55
N GLY A 214 -9.75 -12.75 3.27
CA GLY A 214 -8.70 -11.82 3.65
C GLY A 214 -7.49 -11.84 2.70
N SER A 215 -7.52 -12.60 1.62
CA SER A 215 -6.52 -12.52 0.56
C SER A 215 -6.68 -11.23 -0.25
N SER A 216 -5.65 -10.88 -1.01
CA SER A 216 -5.65 -9.77 -1.94
C SER A 216 -4.99 -10.15 -3.25
N ASN A 217 -5.30 -9.45 -4.33
CA ASN A 217 -4.73 -9.69 -5.65
C ASN A 217 -4.61 -8.40 -6.46
N ILE A 218 -3.75 -8.43 -7.47
CA ILE A 218 -3.67 -7.41 -8.51
C ILE A 218 -3.98 -8.10 -9.83
N ILE A 219 -5.03 -7.64 -10.49
CA ILE A 219 -5.53 -8.25 -11.73
C ILE A 219 -5.91 -7.18 -12.77
N SER A 220 -5.91 -7.57 -14.04
CA SER A 220 -6.70 -6.89 -15.06
C SER A 220 -8.15 -7.31 -14.86
N TRP A 221 -9.06 -6.37 -14.56
CA TRP A 221 -10.43 -6.67 -14.15
C TRP A 221 -11.25 -7.30 -15.27
N PRO A 222 -11.76 -8.54 -15.12
CA PRO A 222 -12.44 -9.22 -16.23
C PRO A 222 -13.97 -9.08 -16.19
N TYR A 223 -14.55 -8.57 -15.08
CA TYR A 223 -15.97 -8.75 -14.79
C TYR A 223 -16.86 -7.55 -15.18
N GLY A 224 -16.30 -6.45 -15.73
CA GLY A 224 -17.05 -5.22 -15.94
C GLY A 224 -17.65 -4.72 -14.63
N ARG A 225 -18.94 -4.42 -14.61
CA ARG A 225 -19.65 -3.96 -13.39
C ARG A 225 -20.14 -5.11 -12.50
N LYS A 226 -20.06 -6.35 -12.94
CA LYS A 226 -20.47 -7.50 -12.12
C LYS A 226 -19.36 -7.87 -11.14
N VAL A 227 -19.62 -7.69 -9.85
CA VAL A 227 -18.67 -8.00 -8.80
C VAL A 227 -18.95 -9.37 -8.20
N PRO A 228 -17.97 -10.29 -8.18
CA PRO A 228 -18.12 -11.60 -7.54
C PRO A 228 -18.42 -11.47 -6.04
N SER A 229 -19.24 -12.37 -5.52
CA SER A 229 -19.74 -12.30 -4.14
C SER A 229 -18.67 -12.45 -3.05
N ASN A 230 -17.50 -13.00 -3.40
CA ASN A 230 -16.35 -13.11 -2.48
C ASN A 230 -15.46 -11.85 -2.45
N VAL A 231 -15.69 -10.87 -3.31
CA VAL A 231 -14.93 -9.61 -3.34
C VAL A 231 -15.43 -8.67 -2.26
N VAL A 232 -14.51 -8.05 -1.53
CA VAL A 232 -14.77 -7.02 -0.51
C VAL A 232 -14.55 -5.63 -1.06
N SER A 233 -13.43 -5.40 -1.74
CA SER A 233 -13.14 -4.11 -2.36
C SER A 233 -12.37 -4.24 -3.66
N VAL A 234 -12.54 -3.27 -4.54
CA VAL A 234 -11.79 -3.09 -5.78
C VAL A 234 -11.42 -1.64 -5.92
N ARG A 235 -10.13 -1.37 -6.07
CA ARG A 235 -9.59 -0.04 -6.42
C ARG A 235 -8.86 -0.14 -7.76
N GLN A 236 -9.43 0.50 -8.76
CA GLN A 236 -8.84 0.50 -10.10
C GLN A 236 -7.96 1.74 -10.32
N ASN A 237 -6.88 1.57 -11.06
CA ASN A 237 -6.01 2.65 -11.51
C ASN A 237 -5.33 2.28 -12.82
N LEU A 238 -5.71 2.93 -13.92
CA LEU A 238 -5.14 2.73 -15.26
C LEU A 238 -5.16 1.26 -15.72
N ASP A 239 -4.09 0.81 -16.37
CA ASP A 239 -3.87 -0.55 -16.82
C ASP A 239 -2.71 -1.21 -16.05
N LEU A 240 -2.49 -2.52 -16.22
CA LEU A 240 -1.33 -3.18 -15.59
C LEU A 240 -0.02 -2.68 -16.19
N LEU A 241 0.95 -2.36 -15.32
CA LEU A 241 2.35 -2.05 -15.69
C LEU A 241 3.16 -3.31 -15.94
N VAL A 242 2.86 -4.37 -15.18
CA VAL A 242 3.52 -5.67 -15.24
C VAL A 242 2.46 -6.73 -15.44
N GLN A 243 2.71 -7.64 -16.37
CA GLN A 243 1.87 -8.78 -16.66
C GLN A 243 2.76 -10.00 -16.92
N ASN A 244 2.43 -11.13 -16.28
CA ASN A 244 3.20 -12.38 -16.39
C ASN A 244 4.70 -12.22 -16.08
N GLY A 245 5.05 -11.33 -15.13
CA GLY A 245 6.45 -11.09 -14.75
C GLY A 245 7.24 -10.21 -15.72
N HIS A 246 6.59 -9.61 -16.71
CA HIS A 246 7.20 -8.73 -17.69
C HIS A 246 6.51 -7.37 -17.73
N GLN A 247 7.23 -6.35 -18.17
CA GLN A 247 6.61 -5.06 -18.46
C GLN A 247 5.45 -5.22 -19.46
N ALA A 248 4.39 -4.46 -19.27
CA ALA A 248 3.28 -4.42 -20.21
C ALA A 248 3.76 -4.03 -21.61
N SER A 249 3.21 -4.68 -22.64
CA SER A 249 3.57 -4.38 -24.02
C SER A 249 3.20 -2.93 -24.37
N GLY A 250 4.11 -2.25 -25.09
CA GLY A 250 3.92 -0.86 -25.50
C GLY A 250 4.14 0.18 -24.40
N LEU A 251 4.68 -0.20 -23.25
CA LEU A 251 5.09 0.74 -22.21
C LEU A 251 6.25 1.60 -22.72
N ARG A 252 6.10 2.92 -22.67
CA ARG A 252 7.13 3.88 -23.10
C ARG A 252 7.40 4.88 -22.00
N ALA A 253 8.67 5.16 -21.73
CA ALA A 253 9.10 6.06 -20.65
C ALA A 253 8.44 7.45 -20.71
N ASN A 254 8.21 7.97 -21.92
CA ASN A 254 7.63 9.29 -22.18
C ASN A 254 6.11 9.30 -22.43
N ASP A 255 5.41 8.19 -22.21
CA ASP A 255 3.95 8.13 -22.37
C ASP A 255 3.26 8.63 -21.10
N THR A 256 3.21 9.95 -20.94
CA THR A 256 2.58 10.63 -19.82
C THR A 256 1.06 10.74 -19.96
N THR A 257 0.50 10.49 -21.14
CA THR A 257 -0.96 10.55 -21.35
C THR A 257 -1.68 9.30 -20.85
N LYS A 258 -1.12 8.13 -21.12
CA LYS A 258 -1.70 6.85 -20.70
C LYS A 258 -1.41 6.51 -19.22
N TRP A 259 -0.22 6.86 -18.74
CA TRP A 259 0.31 6.46 -17.43
C TRP A 259 0.38 7.61 -16.43
N GLY A 260 -0.68 8.42 -16.41
CA GLY A 260 -0.84 9.57 -15.56
C GLY A 260 -0.31 10.83 -16.20
N ALA A 261 -1.21 11.76 -16.51
CA ALA A 261 -0.83 13.11 -16.91
C ALA A 261 -0.05 13.73 -15.76
N THR A 262 1.24 13.84 -15.95
CA THR A 262 2.10 14.58 -15.05
C THR A 262 1.97 16.07 -15.32
N LEU A 263 2.17 16.86 -14.30
CA LEU A 263 2.22 18.30 -14.46
C LEU A 263 3.35 18.64 -15.42
N GLY A 264 3.03 19.39 -16.47
CA GLY A 264 4.00 19.76 -17.49
C GLY A 264 4.52 18.62 -18.36
N ASN A 265 3.82 17.48 -18.45
CA ASN A 265 4.28 16.29 -19.14
C ASN A 265 5.66 15.81 -18.66
N ALA A 266 6.00 16.07 -17.39
CA ALA A 266 7.25 15.61 -16.81
C ALA A 266 7.32 14.08 -16.86
N VAL A 267 8.37 13.56 -17.46
CA VAL A 267 8.61 12.12 -17.60
C VAL A 267 9.04 11.54 -16.26
N TYR A 268 9.93 12.23 -15.58
CA TYR A 268 10.52 11.85 -14.30
C TYR A 268 9.85 12.60 -13.14
N VAL A 269 9.13 11.86 -12.31
CA VAL A 269 8.44 12.39 -11.13
C VAL A 269 8.54 11.40 -9.98
N TRP A 270 8.05 11.76 -8.81
CA TRP A 270 7.74 10.76 -7.79
C TRP A 270 6.68 9.80 -8.36
N ARG A 271 6.96 8.51 -8.24
CA ARG A 271 5.99 7.47 -8.60
C ARG A 271 5.91 6.43 -7.50
N SER A 272 4.74 5.81 -7.40
CA SER A 272 4.54 4.60 -6.61
C SER A 272 3.79 3.54 -7.41
N GLY A 273 4.02 2.29 -7.05
CA GLY A 273 3.36 1.14 -7.66
C GLY A 273 3.23 0.00 -6.67
N LEU A 274 2.26 -0.85 -6.94
CA LEU A 274 1.96 -2.05 -6.16
C LEU A 274 1.98 -3.26 -7.08
N GLY A 275 2.74 -4.28 -6.70
CA GLY A 275 2.82 -5.56 -7.39
C GLY A 275 2.42 -6.73 -6.51
N ILE A 276 2.12 -7.86 -7.15
CA ILE A 276 1.94 -9.15 -6.49
C ILE A 276 2.93 -10.16 -7.08
N THR A 277 3.63 -10.89 -6.23
CA THR A 277 4.59 -11.94 -6.61
C THR A 277 3.86 -13.24 -6.95
N ALA A 278 4.59 -14.21 -7.50
CA ALA A 278 4.01 -15.52 -7.85
C ALA A 278 3.52 -16.31 -6.63
N ASP A 279 4.19 -16.16 -5.49
CA ASP A 279 3.83 -16.77 -4.20
C ASP A 279 2.79 -15.97 -3.41
N GLY A 280 2.39 -14.80 -3.92
CA GLY A 280 1.31 -13.97 -3.41
C GLY A 280 1.73 -12.86 -2.45
N ALA A 281 3.03 -12.58 -2.27
CA ALA A 281 3.45 -11.38 -1.54
C ALA A 281 3.02 -10.12 -2.28
N LEU A 282 2.74 -9.04 -1.53
CA LEU A 282 2.61 -7.71 -2.11
C LEU A 282 3.96 -7.00 -2.09
N VAL A 283 4.29 -6.30 -3.17
CA VAL A 283 5.49 -5.46 -3.26
C VAL A 283 5.10 -4.03 -3.62
N TYR A 284 5.49 -3.09 -2.78
CA TYR A 284 5.31 -1.66 -3.02
C TYR A 284 6.65 -1.06 -3.43
N VAL A 285 6.65 -0.24 -4.46
CA VAL A 285 7.83 0.49 -4.95
C VAL A 285 7.50 1.96 -4.99
N ALA A 286 8.39 2.82 -4.50
CA ALA A 286 8.26 4.25 -4.67
C ALA A 286 9.62 4.96 -4.67
N GLY A 287 9.67 6.09 -5.36
CA GLY A 287 10.84 6.97 -5.33
C GLY A 287 10.70 8.20 -6.22
N PRO A 288 11.62 9.16 -6.02
CA PRO A 288 11.73 10.33 -6.88
C PRO A 288 12.37 9.98 -8.22
N GLY A 289 12.18 10.84 -9.21
CA GLY A 289 12.89 10.76 -10.50
C GLY A 289 12.65 9.47 -11.26
N LEU A 290 11.45 8.89 -11.17
CA LEU A 290 11.07 7.69 -11.89
C LEU A 290 10.25 8.04 -13.14
N ASN A 291 10.60 7.46 -14.26
CA ASN A 291 9.67 7.29 -15.36
C ASN A 291 8.87 6.00 -15.19
N ILE A 292 7.86 5.79 -16.05
CA ILE A 292 6.97 4.64 -15.91
C ILE A 292 7.65 3.30 -16.19
N THR A 293 8.67 3.27 -17.07
CA THR A 293 9.40 2.03 -17.37
C THR A 293 10.37 1.67 -16.24
N ASP A 294 10.93 2.67 -15.54
CA ASP A 294 11.75 2.43 -14.35
C ASP A 294 10.90 1.82 -13.23
N LEU A 295 9.71 2.38 -12.98
CA LEU A 295 8.77 1.81 -12.00
C LEU A 295 8.41 0.36 -12.33
N ALA A 296 8.09 0.08 -13.61
CA ALA A 296 7.76 -1.29 -14.03
C ALA A 296 8.95 -2.25 -13.89
N ASN A 297 10.18 -1.80 -14.25
CA ASN A 297 11.40 -2.59 -14.08
C ASN A 297 11.69 -2.92 -12.62
N LEU A 298 11.52 -1.95 -11.73
CA LEU A 298 11.70 -2.12 -10.29
C LEU A 298 10.71 -3.14 -9.74
N LEU A 299 9.43 -3.06 -10.13
CA LEU A 299 8.39 -4.00 -9.73
C LEU A 299 8.69 -5.42 -10.22
N VAL A 300 9.13 -5.58 -11.48
CA VAL A 300 9.56 -6.88 -12.02
C VAL A 300 10.74 -7.45 -11.23
N ARG A 301 11.76 -6.63 -10.95
CA ARG A 301 12.92 -7.08 -10.17
C ARG A 301 12.61 -7.40 -8.71
N ALA A 302 11.58 -6.74 -8.14
CA ALA A 302 11.05 -7.08 -6.83
C ALA A 302 10.18 -8.35 -6.83
N GLY A 303 10.09 -9.06 -7.98
CA GLY A 303 9.39 -10.33 -8.12
C GLY A 303 7.92 -10.23 -8.53
N ALA A 304 7.42 -9.04 -8.87
CA ALA A 304 6.03 -8.88 -9.27
C ALA A 304 5.72 -9.62 -10.58
N VAL A 305 4.68 -10.46 -10.58
CA VAL A 305 4.14 -11.08 -11.78
C VAL A 305 2.99 -10.27 -12.38
N ARG A 306 2.32 -9.45 -11.57
CA ARG A 306 1.38 -8.40 -11.99
C ARG A 306 1.60 -7.18 -11.12
N ALA A 307 1.50 -5.99 -11.72
CA ALA A 307 1.63 -4.74 -10.98
C ALA A 307 0.82 -3.61 -11.62
N MET A 308 0.46 -2.65 -10.80
CA MET A 308 -0.26 -1.43 -11.17
C MET A 308 0.47 -0.20 -10.64
N GLU A 309 0.28 0.92 -11.32
CA GLU A 309 0.69 2.23 -10.80
C GLU A 309 -0.25 2.67 -9.68
N LEU A 310 0.30 3.31 -8.66
CA LEU A 310 -0.44 4.05 -7.65
C LEU A 310 -0.24 5.55 -7.87
N ASP A 311 -0.41 6.39 -6.84
CA ASP A 311 -0.26 7.84 -7.01
C ASP A 311 1.19 8.21 -7.36
N ILE A 312 1.34 9.28 -8.15
CA ILE A 312 2.63 9.77 -8.66
C ILE A 312 2.92 11.20 -8.22
N ASN A 313 2.07 11.79 -7.42
CA ASN A 313 2.29 13.13 -6.92
C ASN A 313 3.12 13.06 -5.62
N THR A 314 4.14 13.90 -5.52
CA THR A 314 5.02 14.03 -4.34
C THR A 314 4.23 14.16 -3.04
N ASP A 315 3.11 14.89 -3.05
CA ASP A 315 2.28 15.09 -1.85
C ASP A 315 1.55 13.82 -1.40
N TRP A 316 1.33 12.86 -2.29
CA TRP A 316 0.48 11.71 -2.00
C TRP A 316 1.25 10.39 -1.88
N VAL A 317 2.39 10.25 -2.56
CA VAL A 317 3.25 9.06 -2.45
C VAL A 317 3.77 8.93 -1.02
N ASN A 318 3.38 7.84 -0.35
CA ASN A 318 3.74 7.62 1.05
C ASN A 318 3.60 6.15 1.44
N PHE A 319 4.57 5.63 2.17
CA PHE A 319 4.54 4.31 2.79
C PHE A 319 5.11 4.43 4.19
N VAL A 320 4.35 3.95 5.17
CA VAL A 320 4.73 3.99 6.59
C VAL A 320 4.62 2.61 7.19
N THR A 321 5.68 2.15 7.84
CA THR A 321 5.63 0.99 8.75
C THR A 321 5.50 1.47 10.19
N TYR A 322 4.87 0.66 11.04
CA TYR A 322 4.67 0.97 12.46
C TYR A 322 5.30 -0.09 13.35
N SER A 323 6.14 0.36 14.28
CA SER A 323 6.92 -0.49 15.19
C SER A 323 6.63 -0.14 16.65
N PRO A 324 5.44 -0.50 17.20
CA PRO A 324 5.17 -0.29 18.62
C PRO A 324 6.18 -1.06 19.48
N SER A 325 6.52 -0.51 20.63
CA SER A 325 7.51 -1.09 21.57
C SER A 325 7.07 -2.41 22.21
N SER A 326 5.78 -2.73 22.15
CA SER A 326 5.23 -4.01 22.63
C SER A 326 4.31 -4.63 21.59
N SER A 327 4.17 -5.96 21.64
CA SER A 327 3.28 -6.71 20.72
C SER A 327 1.82 -6.22 20.78
N ASN A 328 1.35 -5.78 21.96
CA ASN A 328 0.01 -5.24 22.18
C ASN A 328 -0.07 -3.72 22.02
N GLY A 329 1.05 -3.05 21.71
CA GLY A 329 1.11 -1.61 21.51
C GLY A 329 0.29 -1.16 20.31
N LEU A 330 -0.20 0.08 20.35
CA LEU A 330 -0.91 0.69 19.23
C LEU A 330 0.07 1.26 18.22
N ALA A 331 -0.21 1.04 16.93
CA ALA A 331 0.40 1.84 15.88
C ALA A 331 -0.02 3.30 16.07
N SER A 332 0.93 4.21 15.94
CA SER A 332 0.73 5.65 16.14
C SER A 332 1.73 6.44 15.31
N PRO A 333 1.53 7.74 15.13
CA PRO A 333 2.51 8.59 14.46
C PRO A 333 3.91 8.50 15.05
N SER A 334 4.02 8.35 16.38
CA SER A 334 5.30 8.36 17.10
C SER A 334 6.14 7.09 16.92
N ASN A 335 5.55 6.00 16.45
CA ASN A 335 6.24 4.74 16.15
C ASN A 335 6.20 4.34 14.68
N GLY A 336 5.85 5.29 13.81
CA GLY A 336 5.87 5.13 12.37
C GLY A 336 7.24 5.46 11.77
N ASN A 337 7.61 4.75 10.71
CA ASN A 337 8.81 4.97 9.92
C ASN A 337 8.44 5.07 8.44
N LEU A 338 8.95 6.07 7.75
CA LEU A 338 8.79 6.23 6.31
C LEU A 338 9.75 5.30 5.56
N LEU A 339 9.31 4.73 4.45
CA LEU A 339 10.16 3.91 3.57
C LEU A 339 11.37 4.68 3.02
N LEU A 340 11.17 5.97 2.70
CA LEU A 340 12.22 6.89 2.25
C LEU A 340 12.12 8.20 3.04
N SER A 341 13.28 8.76 3.41
CA SER A 341 13.38 10.04 4.11
C SER A 341 12.76 11.21 3.34
N GLY A 342 12.83 11.16 2.00
CA GLY A 342 12.29 12.18 1.10
C GLY A 342 10.78 12.08 0.83
N MET A 343 10.07 11.09 1.41
CA MET A 343 8.61 11.02 1.29
C MET A 343 7.97 12.19 2.02
N THR A 344 7.09 12.92 1.32
CA THR A 344 6.33 14.00 1.93
C THR A 344 5.24 13.48 2.85
N GLY A 345 4.84 14.34 3.77
CA GLY A 345 3.87 13.99 4.79
C GLY A 345 4.50 13.36 6.02
N THR A 346 3.68 13.15 7.03
CA THR A 346 4.12 12.61 8.32
C THR A 346 3.70 11.16 8.46
N THR A 347 4.35 10.44 9.36
CA THR A 347 3.95 9.11 9.81
C THR A 347 2.53 9.08 10.39
N GLY A 348 1.97 10.26 10.72
CA GLY A 348 0.61 10.44 11.25
C GLY A 348 -0.48 10.64 10.20
N ARG A 349 -0.14 10.70 8.93
CA ARG A 349 -1.06 11.02 7.83
C ARG A 349 -2.38 10.23 7.91
N TYR A 350 -2.30 8.93 8.07
CA TYR A 350 -3.48 8.04 8.10
C TYR A 350 -4.25 8.05 9.42
N PHE A 351 -3.70 8.73 10.44
CA PHE A 351 -4.37 8.99 11.72
C PHE A 351 -5.03 10.38 11.79
N ALA A 352 -4.95 11.14 10.70
CA ALA A 352 -5.54 12.47 10.61
C ALA A 352 -7.00 12.39 10.11
N SER A 353 -7.94 13.00 10.84
CA SER A 353 -9.36 13.02 10.47
C SER A 353 -9.65 13.79 9.17
N TRP A 354 -8.76 14.71 8.81
CA TRP A 354 -8.85 15.51 7.58
C TRP A 354 -8.29 14.79 6.34
N TRP A 355 -7.71 13.57 6.48
CA TRP A 355 -7.10 12.88 5.34
C TRP A 355 -8.13 12.56 4.26
N THR A 356 -7.91 13.08 3.06
CA THR A 356 -8.91 13.10 1.97
C THR A 356 -8.77 11.94 0.99
N ARG A 357 -7.56 11.40 0.83
CA ARG A 357 -7.25 10.35 -0.15
C ARG A 357 -7.55 8.96 0.39
N ASP A 358 -7.91 8.07 -0.51
CA ASP A 358 -7.97 6.65 -0.19
C ASP A 358 -6.56 6.06 0.02
N PHE A 359 -6.48 5.03 0.83
CA PHE A 359 -5.21 4.38 1.19
C PHE A 359 -5.42 2.90 1.53
N ILE A 360 -4.31 2.16 1.58
CA ILE A 360 -4.31 0.75 1.90
C ILE A 360 -3.59 0.55 3.23
N THR A 361 -4.17 -0.27 4.12
CA THR A 361 -3.54 -0.69 5.36
C THR A 361 -3.17 -2.16 5.28
N MET A 362 -2.04 -2.53 5.87
CA MET A 362 -1.61 -3.91 6.12
C MET A 362 -1.67 -4.16 7.62
N SER A 363 -2.54 -5.07 8.03
CA SER A 363 -2.75 -5.43 9.44
C SER A 363 -2.36 -6.87 9.69
N ALA A 364 -1.79 -7.16 10.85
CA ALA A 364 -1.49 -8.53 11.28
C ALA A 364 -2.74 -9.40 11.20
N SER A 365 -2.62 -10.55 10.57
CA SER A 365 -3.65 -11.59 10.60
C SER A 365 -3.79 -12.07 12.04
N THR A 366 -4.98 -11.92 12.62
CA THR A 366 -5.30 -12.59 13.87
C THR A 366 -5.46 -14.06 13.56
N SER A 367 -4.63 -14.91 14.15
CA SER A 367 -4.88 -16.36 14.14
C SER A 367 -6.27 -16.57 14.73
N SER A 368 -7.23 -17.02 13.92
CA SER A 368 -8.46 -17.59 14.46
C SER A 368 -8.03 -18.87 15.17
N THR A 369 -7.79 -18.77 16.47
CA THR A 369 -7.69 -19.96 17.32
C THR A 369 -9.07 -20.59 17.27
N THR A 370 -9.29 -21.48 16.32
CA THR A 370 -10.41 -22.41 16.37
C THR A 370 -10.10 -23.30 17.58
N THR A 371 -10.62 -22.91 18.73
CA THR A 371 -10.64 -23.79 19.90
C THR A 371 -11.54 -24.94 19.50
N THR A 372 -10.96 -25.99 18.94
CA THR A 372 -11.61 -27.27 18.82
C THR A 372 -11.75 -27.79 20.25
N THR A 373 -12.89 -27.49 20.86
CA THR A 373 -13.29 -28.10 22.12
C THR A 373 -13.50 -29.56 21.77
N SER A 374 -12.43 -30.37 21.94
CA SER A 374 -12.54 -31.81 21.96
C SER A 374 -13.38 -32.18 23.18
N SER A 375 -14.67 -32.35 22.98
CA SER A 375 -15.53 -32.98 23.95
C SER A 375 -15.09 -34.43 24.09
N THR A 376 -14.23 -34.68 25.07
CA THR A 376 -13.92 -36.05 25.52
C THR A 376 -15.19 -36.59 26.17
N THR A 377 -15.94 -37.33 25.41
CA THR A 377 -17.07 -38.11 25.94
C THR A 377 -16.45 -39.25 26.77
N THR A 378 -16.37 -39.08 28.07
CA THR A 378 -16.00 -40.15 29.01
C THR A 378 -17.15 -41.16 29.03
N SER A 379 -16.99 -42.25 28.29
CA SER A 379 -17.89 -43.39 28.36
C SER A 379 -17.64 -44.10 29.69
N THR A 380 -18.53 -43.88 30.65
CA THR A 380 -18.55 -44.65 31.90
C THR A 380 -19.13 -46.03 31.60
N THR A 381 -18.26 -47.04 31.47
CA THR A 381 -18.66 -48.43 31.38
C THR A 381 -19.03 -48.89 32.80
N SER A 382 -20.31 -49.05 33.06
CA SER A 382 -20.82 -49.65 34.26
C SER A 382 -20.65 -51.18 34.17
N THR A 383 -19.68 -51.69 34.90
CA THR A 383 -19.47 -53.14 35.07
C THR A 383 -20.48 -53.64 36.10
N THR A 384 -21.50 -54.33 35.65
CA THR A 384 -22.42 -55.13 36.53
C THR A 384 -21.75 -56.44 36.94
N THR A 385 -21.34 -56.52 38.19
CA THR A 385 -20.85 -57.78 38.82
C THR A 385 -22.03 -58.65 39.17
N SER A 386 -22.23 -59.72 38.42
CA SER A 386 -23.18 -60.80 38.80
C SER A 386 -22.52 -61.80 39.71
N THR A 387 -23.01 -61.93 40.92
CA THR A 387 -22.64 -62.94 41.91
C THR A 387 -23.29 -64.28 41.55
N PRO A 388 -22.57 -65.40 41.52
CA PRO A 388 -23.22 -66.67 41.31
C PRO A 388 -23.75 -67.24 42.65
N SER A 389 -25.07 -67.57 42.71
CA SER A 389 -25.70 -68.29 43.76
C SER A 389 -25.30 -69.76 43.70
N SER A 390 -24.70 -70.26 44.79
CA SER A 390 -24.45 -71.70 45.05
C SER A 390 -25.73 -72.38 45.40
N THR A 391 -26.20 -73.37 44.64
CA THR A 391 -27.22 -74.35 45.00
C THR A 391 -26.54 -75.66 45.50
N SER A 392 -26.75 -75.91 46.75
CA SER A 392 -26.41 -77.24 47.36
C SER A 392 -27.43 -78.26 46.96
N VAL A 393 -26.97 -79.39 46.40
CA VAL A 393 -27.75 -80.62 46.22
C VAL A 393 -27.45 -81.51 47.36
N GLY A 394 -28.46 -81.77 48.20
CA GLY A 394 -28.42 -82.86 49.20
C GLY A 394 -28.97 -84.15 48.59
N ASN A 395 -28.26 -85.18 48.92
CA ASN A 395 -28.62 -86.56 48.64
C ASN A 395 -29.96 -86.99 49.30
N GLN A 396 -30.79 -87.68 48.59
CA GLN A 396 -31.15 -89.10 48.72
C GLN A 396 -31.73 -89.53 47.40
#